data_00f8088d1a6f758ca5aeaaa1a611f81b
#
_entry.id   00f8088d1a6f758ca5aeaaa1a611f81b
#
_cell.length_a   1.000
_cell.length_b   1.000
_cell.length_c   1.000
_cell.angle_alpha   90.00
_cell.angle_beta   90.00
_cell.angle_gamma   90.00
#
_symmetry.space_group_name_H-M   'P 1'
#
loop_
_entity.id
_entity.type
_entity.pdbx_description
1 polymer ?
#
loop_
_entity_poly.entity_id
_entity_poly.type
_entity_poly.pdbx_seq_one_letter_code
_entity_poly.pdbx_strand_id
1 'polypeptide(L)'
;MQIALVATCTALCAQERPPYALPKVTVTGTSSGPVEKSYRKMVQGMDYFERARAAIAPNASLRFKLLPRKPGTDMDHIVLEVIGSTFDYEVPIAPDHTFVLERNLKALQENAVVSPNRKRLSMTWRTEIRTPGLPPNSRRLGDLRLECQVGLEADLVSNSSLIARVADLFTDNKSYCDRKDARYLYFAERPVFSVTLVVGARREVLPIDQLYAMASDDPDLKYDLPYCDCEMLVDRTYFLPLGDHSWPDDTLVEFEYMEDRP
;
A
#
# COMPACT_ATOMS: atom_id res chain seq x y z
N MET A 1 93.85 -24.00 -6.03
CA MET A 1 93.36 -22.64 -6.31
C MET A 1 91.85 -22.76 -6.47
N GLN A 2 91.10 -22.57 -5.38
CA GLN A 2 89.65 -22.73 -5.37
C GLN A 2 89.05 -21.30 -5.43
N ILE A 3 88.24 -21.13 -6.45
CA ILE A 3 87.49 -19.85 -6.63
C ILE A 3 86.09 -20.06 -6.04
N ALA A 4 85.79 -19.31 -4.95
CA ALA A 4 84.47 -19.30 -4.33
C ALA A 4 83.55 -18.28 -5.06
N LEU A 5 82.43 -18.79 -5.57
CA LEU A 5 81.37 -17.93 -6.17
C LEU A 5 80.42 -17.47 -5.05
N VAL A 6 80.36 -16.16 -4.79
CA VAL A 6 79.41 -15.56 -3.87
C VAL A 6 78.19 -15.17 -4.67
N ALA A 7 77.06 -15.85 -4.41
CA ALA A 7 75.77 -15.50 -4.97
C ALA A 7 75.08 -14.49 -4.06
N THR A 8 74.89 -13.26 -4.53
CA THR A 8 74.11 -12.21 -3.88
C THR A 8 72.64 -12.39 -4.26
N CYS A 9 71.83 -12.81 -3.26
CA CYS A 9 70.34 -12.76 -3.36
C CYS A 9 69.83 -11.35 -3.12
N THR A 10 69.35 -10.68 -4.15
CA THR A 10 68.58 -9.44 -4.01
C THR A 10 67.12 -9.79 -3.64
N ALA A 11 66.75 -9.54 -2.41
CA ALA A 11 65.36 -9.65 -1.96
C ALA A 11 64.50 -8.49 -2.57
N LEU A 12 63.63 -8.84 -3.48
CA LEU A 12 62.54 -7.91 -3.90
C LEU A 12 61.56 -7.76 -2.73
N CYS A 13 61.57 -6.60 -2.10
CA CYS A 13 60.51 -6.19 -1.20
C CYS A 13 59.23 -5.97 -2.00
N ALA A 14 58.32 -6.91 -1.94
CA ALA A 14 56.93 -6.70 -2.40
C ALA A 14 56.27 -5.65 -1.49
N GLN A 15 56.06 -4.48 -2.03
CA GLN A 15 55.35 -3.41 -1.36
C GLN A 15 53.85 -3.77 -1.32
N GLU A 16 53.37 -4.28 -0.17
CA GLU A 16 51.93 -4.53 0.04
C GLU A 16 51.21 -3.19 -0.02
N ARG A 17 50.33 -3.07 -1.02
CA ARG A 17 49.38 -1.94 -1.06
C ARG A 17 48.46 -2.03 0.17
N PRO A 18 48.24 -0.94 0.93
CA PRO A 18 47.28 -0.99 2.00
C PRO A 18 45.89 -1.38 1.44
N PRO A 19 45.16 -2.25 2.14
CA PRO A 19 43.84 -2.65 1.68
C PRO A 19 42.98 -1.40 1.54
N TYR A 20 42.34 -1.24 0.40
CA TYR A 20 41.35 -0.21 0.15
C TYR A 20 40.27 -0.38 1.20
N ALA A 21 40.26 0.47 2.21
CA ALA A 21 39.16 0.57 3.15
C ALA A 21 37.94 1.11 2.39
N LEU A 22 37.04 0.21 2.01
CA LEU A 22 35.72 0.62 1.53
C LEU A 22 35.09 1.51 2.61
N PRO A 23 34.46 2.64 2.24
CA PRO A 23 33.75 3.45 3.21
C PRO A 23 32.76 2.54 3.94
N LYS A 24 32.78 2.59 5.27
CA LYS A 24 31.79 1.90 6.09
C LYS A 24 30.42 2.44 5.70
N VAL A 25 29.71 1.76 4.86
CA VAL A 25 28.27 1.94 4.73
C VAL A 25 27.69 1.46 6.05
N THR A 26 27.40 2.38 6.94
CA THR A 26 26.64 2.09 8.15
C THR A 26 25.21 1.85 7.69
N VAL A 27 24.91 0.63 7.27
CA VAL A 27 23.54 0.18 7.20
C VAL A 27 23.08 0.12 8.66
N THR A 28 22.42 1.14 9.13
CA THR A 28 21.64 1.09 10.38
C THR A 28 20.42 0.21 10.15
N GLY A 29 20.68 -1.05 9.84
CA GLY A 29 19.67 -2.10 9.79
C GLY A 29 19.35 -2.50 11.23
N THR A 30 18.43 -1.79 11.85
CA THR A 30 17.63 -2.43 12.87
C THR A 30 16.84 -3.52 12.15
N SER A 31 16.72 -4.70 12.74
CA SER A 31 16.08 -5.93 12.21
C SER A 31 14.58 -5.82 11.86
N SER A 32 14.09 -4.64 11.64
CA SER A 32 12.77 -4.25 11.15
C SER A 32 12.99 -3.25 10.01
N GLY A 33 13.14 -3.75 8.78
CA GLY A 33 13.22 -2.89 7.60
C GLY A 33 12.06 -1.89 7.56
N PRO A 34 12.21 -0.75 6.88
CA PRO A 34 11.16 0.24 6.72
C PRO A 34 9.93 -0.34 6.03
N VAL A 35 8.78 0.33 6.16
CA VAL A 35 7.53 -0.03 5.47
C VAL A 35 7.60 0.45 4.02
N GLU A 36 8.58 -0.04 3.29
CA GLU A 36 8.84 0.37 1.91
C GLU A 36 7.83 -0.21 0.93
N LYS A 37 7.52 0.57 -0.10
CA LYS A 37 6.78 0.13 -1.27
C LYS A 37 7.57 0.41 -2.54
N SER A 38 7.46 -0.50 -3.51
CA SER A 38 8.10 -0.31 -4.81
C SER A 38 7.50 0.89 -5.53
N TYR A 39 8.32 1.89 -5.85
CA TYR A 39 7.92 3.04 -6.65
C TYR A 39 7.33 2.60 -7.99
N ARG A 40 7.96 1.62 -8.66
CA ARG A 40 7.48 1.07 -9.94
C ARG A 40 6.08 0.47 -9.83
N LYS A 41 5.79 -0.25 -8.74
CA LYS A 41 4.46 -0.83 -8.50
C LYS A 41 3.42 0.25 -8.26
N MET A 42 3.74 1.27 -7.50
CA MET A 42 2.83 2.40 -7.29
C MET A 42 2.53 3.14 -8.61
N VAL A 43 3.54 3.32 -9.49
CA VAL A 43 3.33 3.89 -10.82
C VAL A 43 2.45 2.99 -11.69
N GLN A 44 2.57 1.65 -11.61
CA GLN A 44 1.67 0.72 -12.30
C GLN A 44 0.20 0.92 -11.85
N GLY A 45 -0.02 1.10 -10.55
CA GLY A 45 -1.34 1.48 -10.02
C GLY A 45 -1.85 2.81 -10.57
N MET A 46 -0.99 3.83 -10.65
CA MET A 46 -1.34 5.12 -11.26
C MET A 46 -1.70 4.97 -12.75
N ASP A 47 -0.97 4.13 -13.48
CA ASP A 47 -1.26 3.84 -14.89
C ASP A 47 -2.61 3.12 -15.06
N TYR A 48 -2.93 2.21 -14.17
CA TYR A 48 -4.24 1.56 -14.15
C TYR A 48 -5.35 2.58 -13.91
N PHE A 49 -5.20 3.44 -12.91
CA PHE A 49 -6.16 4.51 -12.62
C PHE A 49 -6.43 5.38 -13.84
N GLU A 50 -5.39 5.88 -14.50
CA GLU A 50 -5.54 6.75 -15.68
C GLU A 50 -6.27 6.07 -16.84
N ARG A 51 -6.07 4.76 -17.04
CA ARG A 51 -6.79 4.00 -18.08
C ARG A 51 -8.25 3.73 -17.74
N ALA A 52 -8.54 3.44 -16.47
CA ALA A 52 -9.86 2.94 -16.04
C ALA A 52 -10.81 4.04 -15.57
N ARG A 53 -10.28 5.18 -15.05
CA ARG A 53 -11.11 6.21 -14.41
C ARG A 53 -12.20 6.77 -15.30
N ALA A 54 -11.94 6.95 -16.60
CA ALA A 54 -12.93 7.54 -17.53
C ALA A 54 -14.21 6.72 -17.62
N ALA A 55 -14.12 5.39 -17.48
CA ALA A 55 -15.26 4.50 -17.53
C ALA A 55 -15.96 4.34 -16.16
N ILE A 56 -15.20 4.32 -15.07
CA ILE A 56 -15.71 3.92 -13.75
C ILE A 56 -15.99 5.14 -12.86
N ALA A 57 -15.09 6.13 -12.81
CA ALA A 57 -15.18 7.31 -11.98
C ALA A 57 -14.49 8.52 -12.66
N PRO A 58 -15.10 9.12 -13.72
CA PRO A 58 -14.44 10.07 -14.61
C PRO A 58 -13.92 11.33 -13.92
N ASN A 59 -14.56 11.75 -12.83
CA ASN A 59 -14.21 12.95 -12.08
C ASN A 59 -13.35 12.67 -10.85
N ALA A 60 -12.97 11.42 -10.60
CA ALA A 60 -12.20 11.05 -9.44
C ALA A 60 -10.72 11.45 -9.58
N SER A 61 -10.10 11.67 -8.43
CA SER A 61 -8.67 11.86 -8.28
C SER A 61 -8.07 10.74 -7.43
N LEU A 62 -6.82 10.38 -7.73
CA LEU A 62 -6.06 9.39 -6.98
C LEU A 62 -5.07 10.08 -6.04
N ARG A 63 -5.09 9.65 -4.79
CA ARG A 63 -4.06 9.87 -3.79
C ARG A 63 -3.69 8.54 -3.15
N PHE A 64 -2.57 8.50 -2.46
CA PHE A 64 -2.21 7.40 -1.56
C PHE A 64 -2.38 7.86 -0.13
N LYS A 65 -2.66 6.95 0.79
CA LYS A 65 -2.90 7.25 2.21
C LYS A 65 -2.10 6.33 3.10
N LEU A 66 -1.56 6.91 4.16
CA LEU A 66 -0.91 6.17 5.24
C LEU A 66 -1.87 6.11 6.44
N LEU A 67 -2.01 4.92 7.02
CA LEU A 67 -2.82 4.70 8.22
C LEU A 67 -1.99 4.01 9.29
N PRO A 68 -2.23 4.28 10.58
CA PRO A 68 -1.55 3.57 11.66
C PRO A 68 -2.00 2.12 11.68
N ARG A 69 -1.08 1.21 11.92
CA ARG A 69 -1.36 -0.21 12.05
C ARG A 69 -1.25 -0.71 13.48
N LYS A 70 -0.37 -0.08 14.27
CA LYS A 70 -0.11 -0.45 15.66
C LYS A 70 -0.37 0.71 16.59
N PRO A 71 -0.82 0.43 17.83
CA PRO A 71 -0.93 1.44 18.87
C PRO A 71 0.39 2.21 19.06
N GLY A 72 0.29 3.52 19.27
CA GLY A 72 1.46 4.37 19.50
C GLY A 72 2.29 4.69 18.27
N THR A 73 1.82 4.33 17.05
CA THR A 73 2.46 4.80 15.83
C THR A 73 2.24 6.31 15.70
N ASP A 74 3.35 7.06 15.74
CA ASP A 74 3.32 8.51 15.51
C ASP A 74 2.97 8.78 14.03
N MET A 75 1.86 9.46 13.80
CA MET A 75 1.39 9.84 12.48
C MET A 75 1.68 11.32 12.15
N ASP A 76 2.12 12.14 13.11
CA ASP A 76 2.26 13.59 12.94
C ASP A 76 3.58 14.00 12.31
N HIS A 77 4.65 13.22 12.48
CA HIS A 77 5.99 13.56 12.01
C HIS A 77 6.52 12.55 10.99
N ILE A 78 5.67 12.20 10.01
CA ILE A 78 6.07 11.29 8.94
C ILE A 78 6.87 12.06 7.91
N VAL A 79 8.10 11.63 7.68
CA VAL A 79 8.90 12.00 6.52
C VAL A 79 8.77 10.85 5.51
N LEU A 80 8.23 11.13 4.34
CA LEU A 80 8.06 10.18 3.25
C LEU A 80 9.05 10.52 2.14
N GLU A 81 9.83 9.54 1.72
CA GLU A 81 10.88 9.75 0.72
C GLU A 81 10.75 8.75 -0.43
N VAL A 82 11.12 9.19 -1.61
CA VAL A 82 11.42 8.29 -2.74
C VAL A 82 12.94 8.14 -2.78
N ILE A 83 13.42 6.92 -2.58
CA ILE A 83 14.84 6.62 -2.44
C ILE A 83 15.28 5.73 -3.60
N GLY A 84 16.18 6.26 -4.44
CA GLY A 84 16.90 5.54 -5.48
C GLY A 84 18.29 5.14 -5.03
N SER A 85 19.12 4.68 -5.97
CA SER A 85 20.53 4.36 -5.70
C SER A 85 21.44 5.60 -5.71
N THR A 86 21.06 6.65 -6.42
CA THR A 86 21.89 7.88 -6.60
C THR A 86 21.15 9.16 -6.26
N PHE A 87 19.93 9.09 -5.74
CA PHE A 87 19.11 10.23 -5.34
C PHE A 87 18.06 9.83 -4.32
N ASP A 88 17.58 10.83 -3.60
CA ASP A 88 16.40 10.80 -2.76
C ASP A 88 15.67 12.14 -2.84
N TYR A 89 14.37 12.13 -2.54
CA TYR A 89 13.57 13.34 -2.36
C TYR A 89 12.37 13.08 -1.48
N GLU A 90 11.96 14.09 -0.74
CA GLU A 90 10.76 14.04 0.10
C GLU A 90 9.49 14.17 -0.73
N VAL A 91 8.45 13.44 -0.32
CA VAL A 91 7.09 13.52 -0.84
C VAL A 91 6.22 14.22 0.20
N PRO A 92 5.62 15.38 -0.12
CA PRO A 92 4.76 16.08 0.81
C PRO A 92 3.53 15.26 1.21
N ILE A 93 3.28 15.19 2.51
CA ILE A 93 2.09 14.52 3.09
C ILE A 93 1.10 15.59 3.54
N ALA A 94 -0.16 15.46 3.15
CA ALA A 94 -1.24 16.31 3.62
C ALA A 94 -1.65 15.98 5.08
N PRO A 95 -2.35 16.89 5.79
CA PRO A 95 -2.76 16.67 7.18
C PRO A 95 -3.65 15.44 7.40
N ASP A 96 -4.35 14.96 6.37
CA ASP A 96 -5.14 13.74 6.38
C ASP A 96 -4.32 12.48 6.07
N HIS A 97 -2.99 12.59 6.09
CA HIS A 97 -2.01 11.56 5.77
C HIS A 97 -2.09 11.04 4.32
N THR A 98 -2.69 11.81 3.43
CA THR A 98 -2.66 11.50 2.00
C THR A 98 -1.49 12.17 1.31
N PHE A 99 -1.02 11.57 0.21
CA PHE A 99 0.03 12.13 -0.63
C PHE A 99 -0.20 11.82 -2.10
N VAL A 100 0.43 12.60 -2.97
CA VAL A 100 0.46 12.37 -4.41
C VAL A 100 1.88 11.96 -4.79
N LEU A 101 2.00 10.91 -5.59
CA LEU A 101 3.28 10.49 -6.12
C LEU A 101 3.44 11.04 -7.53
N GLU A 102 4.51 11.79 -7.77
CA GLU A 102 4.86 12.29 -9.07
C GLU A 102 5.55 11.22 -9.92
N ARG A 103 5.45 11.33 -11.26
CA ARG A 103 6.15 10.44 -12.18
C ARG A 103 7.58 10.91 -12.36
N ASN A 104 8.53 10.06 -12.00
CA ASN A 104 9.95 10.32 -12.11
C ASN A 104 10.65 9.17 -12.85
N LEU A 105 11.18 9.47 -14.03
CA LEU A 105 11.84 8.47 -14.86
C LEU A 105 13.10 7.89 -14.21
N LYS A 106 13.86 8.72 -13.49
CA LYS A 106 15.04 8.25 -12.77
C LYS A 106 14.67 7.27 -11.67
N ALA A 107 13.58 7.54 -10.92
CA ALA A 107 13.05 6.64 -9.91
C ALA A 107 12.64 5.28 -10.49
N LEU A 108 12.04 5.28 -11.69
CA LEU A 108 11.72 4.04 -12.41
C LEU A 108 12.96 3.27 -12.85
N GLN A 109 13.96 3.97 -13.39
CA GLN A 109 15.21 3.36 -13.85
C GLN A 109 16.02 2.75 -12.71
N GLU A 110 16.05 3.40 -11.56
CA GLU A 110 16.80 2.95 -10.39
C GLU A 110 16.02 1.98 -9.49
N ASN A 111 14.79 1.61 -9.88
CA ASN A 111 13.90 0.77 -9.05
C ASN A 111 13.73 1.33 -7.63
N ALA A 112 13.54 2.65 -7.53
CA ALA A 112 13.40 3.34 -6.27
C ALA A 112 12.31 2.74 -5.38
N VAL A 113 12.41 2.97 -4.09
CA VAL A 113 11.38 2.66 -3.11
C VAL A 113 10.75 3.92 -2.56
N VAL A 114 9.49 3.82 -2.13
CA VAL A 114 8.80 4.86 -1.37
C VAL A 114 8.82 4.42 0.09
N SER A 115 9.45 5.21 0.95
CA SER A 115 9.78 4.82 2.31
C SER A 115 9.39 5.92 3.31
N PRO A 116 8.49 5.66 4.26
CA PRO A 116 8.29 6.52 5.40
C PRO A 116 9.35 6.25 6.48
N ASN A 117 9.71 7.25 7.27
CA ASN A 117 10.61 7.13 8.40
C ASN A 117 9.96 6.35 9.57
N ARG A 118 9.34 5.21 9.29
CA ARG A 118 8.60 4.39 10.25
C ARG A 118 9.04 2.92 10.20
N LYS A 119 8.86 2.22 11.32
CA LYS A 119 9.20 0.80 11.43
C LYS A 119 8.28 -0.07 10.58
N ARG A 120 8.82 -1.17 10.09
CA ARG A 120 8.04 -2.19 9.39
C ARG A 120 6.82 -2.60 10.20
N LEU A 121 5.69 -2.79 9.54
CA LEU A 121 4.41 -3.18 10.13
C LEU A 121 3.79 -2.15 11.10
N SER A 122 4.34 -0.94 11.21
CA SER A 122 3.70 0.12 12.01
C SER A 122 2.59 0.84 11.26
N MET A 123 2.63 0.81 9.93
CA MET A 123 1.70 1.51 9.05
C MET A 123 1.11 0.57 8.00
N THR A 124 -0.06 0.92 7.49
CA THR A 124 -0.64 0.32 6.29
C THR A 124 -0.80 1.38 5.20
N TRP A 125 -0.70 0.94 3.96
CA TRP A 125 -0.81 1.77 2.78
C TRP A 125 -2.15 1.53 2.11
N ARG A 126 -2.78 2.60 1.62
CA ARG A 126 -4.04 2.51 0.87
C ARG A 126 -4.01 3.45 -0.33
N THR A 127 -4.79 3.10 -1.31
CA THR A 127 -5.25 4.05 -2.33
C THR A 127 -6.41 4.85 -1.76
N GLU A 128 -6.50 6.10 -2.13
CA GLU A 128 -7.56 7.03 -1.78
C GLU A 128 -8.07 7.65 -3.08
N ILE A 129 -9.19 7.15 -3.58
CA ILE A 129 -9.79 7.63 -4.83
C ILE A 129 -11.11 8.31 -4.50
N ARG A 130 -11.24 9.57 -4.85
CA ARG A 130 -12.38 10.41 -4.47
C ARG A 130 -12.95 11.17 -5.66
N THR A 131 -14.23 11.03 -5.89
CA THR A 131 -15.02 11.93 -6.72
C THR A 131 -15.43 13.14 -5.88
N PRO A 132 -15.13 14.38 -6.28
CA PRO A 132 -15.51 15.57 -5.54
C PRO A 132 -17.02 15.84 -5.61
N GLY A 133 -17.53 16.62 -4.63
CA GLY A 133 -18.91 17.12 -4.64
C GLY A 133 -19.97 16.10 -4.21
N LEU A 134 -19.56 14.96 -3.65
CA LEU A 134 -20.50 14.00 -3.04
C LEU A 134 -21.07 14.54 -1.73
N PRO A 135 -22.23 14.03 -1.28
CA PRO A 135 -22.78 14.34 0.03
C PRO A 135 -21.77 14.07 1.16
N PRO A 136 -21.84 14.79 2.28
CA PRO A 136 -21.02 14.47 3.46
C PRO A 136 -21.18 12.99 3.87
N ASN A 137 -20.14 12.42 4.42
CA ASN A 137 -20.10 11.02 4.88
C ASN A 137 -20.51 10.02 3.80
N SER A 138 -20.21 10.31 2.53
CA SER A 138 -20.49 9.39 1.44
C SER A 138 -19.28 9.19 0.52
N ARG A 139 -19.28 8.04 -0.16
CA ARG A 139 -18.36 7.66 -1.20
C ARG A 139 -19.13 7.18 -2.42
N ARG A 140 -18.49 7.13 -3.56
CA ARG A 140 -19.02 6.51 -4.76
C ARG A 140 -18.49 5.08 -4.89
N LEU A 141 -19.35 4.11 -5.19
CA LEU A 141 -18.93 2.70 -5.32
C LEU A 141 -17.88 2.51 -6.42
N GLY A 142 -17.99 3.25 -7.52
CA GLY A 142 -16.99 3.24 -8.58
C GLY A 142 -15.60 3.70 -8.10
N ASP A 143 -15.53 4.70 -7.21
CA ASP A 143 -14.26 5.12 -6.60
C ASP A 143 -13.63 3.96 -5.81
N LEU A 144 -14.46 3.25 -5.04
CA LEU A 144 -14.02 2.12 -4.20
C LEU A 144 -13.63 0.90 -5.03
N ARG A 145 -14.32 0.63 -6.14
CA ARG A 145 -13.89 -0.38 -7.11
C ARG A 145 -12.51 -0.06 -7.69
N LEU A 146 -12.28 1.21 -8.06
CA LEU A 146 -10.96 1.66 -8.51
C LEU A 146 -9.90 1.54 -7.42
N GLU A 147 -10.24 1.85 -6.15
CA GLU A 147 -9.30 1.69 -5.04
C GLU A 147 -8.83 0.23 -4.89
N CYS A 148 -9.73 -0.73 -5.01
CA CYS A 148 -9.37 -2.14 -4.99
C CYS A 148 -8.40 -2.49 -6.11
N GLN A 149 -8.73 -2.15 -7.36
CA GLN A 149 -7.91 -2.45 -8.53
C GLN A 149 -6.53 -1.77 -8.48
N VAL A 150 -6.52 -0.47 -8.22
CA VAL A 150 -5.28 0.31 -8.10
C VAL A 150 -4.44 -0.19 -6.93
N GLY A 151 -5.06 -0.56 -5.82
CA GLY A 151 -4.37 -1.12 -4.66
C GLY A 151 -3.67 -2.44 -4.96
N LEU A 152 -4.29 -3.31 -5.76
CA LEU A 152 -3.68 -4.57 -6.23
C LEU A 152 -2.51 -4.31 -7.18
N GLU A 153 -2.70 -3.45 -8.18
CA GLU A 153 -1.65 -3.10 -9.15
C GLU A 153 -0.44 -2.43 -8.49
N ALA A 154 -0.70 -1.59 -7.49
CA ALA A 154 0.33 -0.89 -6.73
C ALA A 154 0.99 -1.76 -5.65
N ASP A 155 0.58 -3.02 -5.47
CA ASP A 155 1.08 -3.93 -4.44
C ASP A 155 0.93 -3.37 -3.00
N LEU A 156 -0.19 -2.68 -2.76
CA LEU A 156 -0.51 -2.11 -1.44
C LEU A 156 -1.34 -3.06 -0.58
N VAL A 157 -1.91 -4.10 -1.18
CA VAL A 157 -2.74 -5.09 -0.48
C VAL A 157 -1.87 -6.22 0.03
N SER A 158 -1.88 -6.43 1.34
CA SER A 158 -1.03 -7.42 2.00
C SER A 158 -1.46 -8.88 1.79
N ASN A 159 -2.61 -9.12 1.18
CA ASN A 159 -3.26 -10.43 1.11
C ASN A 159 -2.87 -11.29 -0.09
N SER A 160 -1.95 -10.85 -0.91
CA SER A 160 -1.47 -11.74 -1.95
C SER A 160 -0.55 -12.80 -1.36
N SER A 161 -1.13 -13.87 -0.81
CA SER A 161 -0.37 -15.10 -0.70
C SER A 161 0.15 -15.44 -2.11
N LEU A 162 1.37 -15.89 -2.23
CA LEU A 162 1.94 -16.35 -3.52
C LEU A 162 0.99 -17.35 -4.21
N ILE A 163 0.20 -18.09 -3.45
CA ILE A 163 -0.79 -19.08 -3.89
C ILE A 163 -1.98 -18.41 -4.57
N ALA A 164 -2.52 -17.30 -4.04
CA ALA A 164 -3.61 -16.56 -4.67
C ALA A 164 -3.17 -15.92 -6.00
N ARG A 165 -1.95 -15.38 -6.07
CA ARG A 165 -1.36 -14.86 -7.33
C ARG A 165 -1.17 -15.95 -8.39
N VAL A 166 -0.81 -17.16 -7.99
CA VAL A 166 -0.66 -18.30 -8.91
C VAL A 166 -2.03 -18.81 -9.36
N ALA A 167 -3.03 -18.80 -8.49
CA ALA A 167 -4.40 -19.17 -8.84
C ALA A 167 -5.04 -18.16 -9.84
N ASP A 168 -4.81 -16.86 -9.66
CA ASP A 168 -5.30 -15.81 -10.57
C ASP A 168 -4.68 -15.88 -11.98
N LEU A 169 -3.50 -16.47 -12.12
CA LEU A 169 -2.88 -16.72 -13.44
C LEU A 169 -3.57 -17.85 -14.23
N PHE A 170 -4.38 -18.68 -13.57
CA PHE A 170 -5.04 -19.86 -14.17
C PHE A 170 -6.57 -19.78 -14.20
N THR A 171 -7.16 -18.80 -13.54
CA THR A 171 -8.61 -18.58 -13.54
C THR A 171 -8.97 -17.32 -14.31
N ASP A 172 -9.91 -17.46 -15.24
CA ASP A 172 -10.51 -16.41 -16.08
C ASP A 172 -10.15 -14.96 -15.74
N ASN A 173 -9.72 -14.20 -16.74
CA ASN A 173 -9.39 -12.76 -16.83
C ASN A 173 -10.23 -11.75 -15.98
N LYS A 174 -10.93 -12.20 -14.95
CA LYS A 174 -11.60 -11.32 -14.00
C LYS A 174 -10.65 -10.95 -12.91
N SER A 175 -10.42 -9.65 -12.76
CA SER A 175 -9.73 -9.10 -11.61
C SER A 175 -10.35 -9.61 -10.30
N TYR A 176 -9.53 -9.81 -9.29
CA TYR A 176 -9.99 -10.15 -7.94
C TYR A 176 -11.15 -9.26 -7.47
N CYS A 177 -11.09 -7.96 -7.75
CA CYS A 177 -12.09 -6.97 -7.33
C CYS A 177 -13.46 -7.15 -8.03
N ASP A 178 -13.52 -7.88 -9.16
CA ASP A 178 -14.76 -8.15 -9.89
C ASP A 178 -15.42 -9.46 -9.48
N ARG A 179 -14.80 -10.20 -8.57
CA ARG A 179 -15.35 -11.45 -8.05
C ARG A 179 -16.43 -11.16 -7.01
N LYS A 180 -17.50 -11.96 -7.00
CA LYS A 180 -18.59 -11.81 -6.01
C LYS A 180 -18.17 -12.11 -4.58
N ASP A 181 -17.15 -12.95 -4.43
CA ASP A 181 -16.55 -13.36 -3.15
C ASP A 181 -15.32 -12.53 -2.77
N ALA A 182 -15.02 -11.47 -3.51
CA ALA A 182 -13.91 -10.59 -3.21
C ALA A 182 -14.11 -9.88 -1.86
N ARG A 183 -13.11 -9.97 -0.99
CA ARG A 183 -13.09 -9.32 0.31
C ARG A 183 -11.92 -8.35 0.38
N TYR A 184 -12.10 -7.15 -0.16
CA TYR A 184 -11.14 -6.08 -0.05
C TYR A 184 -11.46 -5.25 1.18
N LEU A 185 -10.50 -5.14 2.11
CA LEU A 185 -10.68 -4.43 3.36
C LEU A 185 -10.56 -2.92 3.16
N TYR A 186 -11.64 -2.22 3.42
CA TYR A 186 -11.70 -0.76 3.44
C TYR A 186 -11.60 -0.22 4.85
N PHE A 187 -11.20 1.05 4.95
CA PHE A 187 -11.13 1.79 6.20
C PHE A 187 -11.90 3.10 6.05
N ALA A 188 -12.91 3.29 6.88
CA ALA A 188 -13.62 4.55 6.99
C ALA A 188 -12.77 5.60 7.74
N GLU A 189 -13.16 6.85 7.64
CA GLU A 189 -12.43 7.94 8.28
C GLU A 189 -12.58 7.94 9.81
N ARG A 190 -13.74 7.50 10.29
CA ARG A 190 -14.12 7.43 11.71
C ARG A 190 -14.76 6.08 12.03
N PRO A 191 -14.92 5.70 13.31
CA PRO A 191 -15.66 4.52 13.71
C PRO A 191 -17.04 4.44 13.08
N VAL A 192 -17.35 3.32 12.43
CA VAL A 192 -18.55 3.13 11.62
C VAL A 192 -19.64 2.48 12.45
N PHE A 193 -20.84 3.07 12.47
CA PHE A 193 -22.04 2.44 13.01
C PHE A 193 -22.75 1.59 11.94
N SER A 194 -22.97 2.16 10.76
CA SER A 194 -23.57 1.46 9.63
C SER A 194 -23.04 1.98 8.29
N VAL A 195 -23.12 1.14 7.26
CA VAL A 195 -22.83 1.49 5.86
C VAL A 195 -24.04 1.12 5.03
N THR A 196 -24.53 2.06 4.21
CA THR A 196 -25.70 1.88 3.36
C THR A 196 -25.35 2.12 1.91
N LEU A 197 -25.70 1.18 1.02
CA LEU A 197 -25.64 1.35 -0.43
C LEU A 197 -26.93 2.02 -0.91
N VAL A 198 -26.82 3.06 -1.74
CA VAL A 198 -27.97 3.85 -2.22
C VAL A 198 -27.86 4.13 -3.71
N VAL A 199 -28.88 3.75 -4.46
CA VAL A 199 -29.04 4.12 -5.87
C VAL A 199 -30.51 4.31 -6.21
N GLY A 200 -30.90 5.50 -6.61
CA GLY A 200 -32.30 5.85 -6.80
C GLY A 200 -33.14 5.59 -5.54
N ALA A 201 -34.18 4.74 -5.66
CA ALA A 201 -35.01 4.34 -4.54
C ALA A 201 -34.50 3.10 -3.78
N ARG A 202 -33.49 2.41 -4.30
CA ARG A 202 -32.89 1.23 -3.65
C ARG A 202 -31.93 1.65 -2.57
N ARG A 203 -32.18 1.15 -1.35
CA ARG A 203 -31.29 1.32 -0.20
C ARG A 203 -31.08 -0.03 0.46
N GLU A 204 -29.85 -0.34 0.81
CA GLU A 204 -29.48 -1.60 1.47
C GLU A 204 -28.38 -1.34 2.49
N VAL A 205 -28.65 -1.64 3.74
CA VAL A 205 -27.67 -1.58 4.82
C VAL A 205 -26.80 -2.80 4.76
N LEU A 206 -25.49 -2.62 4.80
CA LEU A 206 -24.58 -3.75 4.85
C LEU A 206 -24.80 -4.59 6.11
N PRO A 207 -24.81 -5.94 5.97
CA PRO A 207 -24.94 -6.81 7.12
C PRO A 207 -23.69 -6.70 8.04
N ILE A 208 -23.87 -7.01 9.31
CA ILE A 208 -22.84 -6.81 10.34
C ILE A 208 -21.56 -7.62 10.10
N ASP A 209 -21.66 -8.75 9.41
CA ASP A 209 -20.51 -9.57 9.01
C ASP A 209 -19.63 -8.94 7.92
N GLN A 210 -20.12 -7.85 7.30
CA GLN A 210 -19.32 -7.02 6.40
C GLN A 210 -18.70 -5.79 7.10
N LEU A 211 -18.95 -5.62 8.38
CA LEU A 211 -18.34 -4.59 9.23
C LEU A 211 -17.37 -5.25 10.21
N TYR A 212 -16.42 -4.48 10.72
CA TYR A 212 -15.49 -4.89 11.79
C TYR A 212 -14.77 -6.21 11.47
N ALA A 213 -14.32 -6.36 10.24
CA ALA A 213 -13.73 -7.60 9.71
C ALA A 213 -12.64 -8.20 10.61
N MET A 214 -11.89 -7.34 11.32
CA MET A 214 -10.83 -7.77 12.22
C MET A 214 -11.35 -8.32 13.56
N ALA A 215 -12.60 -7.99 13.93
CA ALA A 215 -13.24 -8.50 15.14
C ALA A 215 -14.05 -9.78 14.88
N SER A 216 -14.14 -10.22 13.61
CA SER A 216 -14.83 -11.46 13.26
C SER A 216 -14.13 -12.67 13.84
N ASP A 217 -14.92 -13.62 14.37
CA ASP A 217 -14.44 -14.94 14.76
C ASP A 217 -14.35 -15.92 13.60
N ASP A 218 -14.76 -15.51 12.39
CA ASP A 218 -14.66 -16.30 11.17
C ASP A 218 -13.18 -16.66 10.89
N PRO A 219 -12.80 -17.94 10.93
CA PRO A 219 -11.43 -18.38 10.72
C PRO A 219 -10.93 -18.07 9.30
N ASP A 220 -11.83 -18.06 8.30
CA ASP A 220 -11.47 -17.76 6.91
C ASP A 220 -11.08 -16.29 6.78
N LEU A 221 -11.80 -15.38 7.43
CA LEU A 221 -11.44 -13.96 7.49
C LEU A 221 -10.10 -13.74 8.18
N LYS A 222 -9.84 -14.42 9.29
CA LYS A 222 -8.55 -14.35 10.00
C LYS A 222 -7.41 -14.90 9.13
N TYR A 223 -7.67 -15.91 8.32
CA TYR A 223 -6.69 -16.47 7.39
C TYR A 223 -6.43 -15.54 6.21
N ASP A 224 -7.46 -14.95 5.63
CA ASP A 224 -7.36 -14.03 4.50
C ASP A 224 -6.77 -12.67 4.86
N LEU A 225 -6.84 -12.29 6.16
CA LEU A 225 -6.32 -11.02 6.67
C LEU A 225 -5.11 -11.20 7.62
N PRO A 226 -4.22 -12.20 7.45
CA PRO A 226 -3.22 -12.57 8.45
C PRO A 226 -2.18 -11.48 8.72
N TYR A 227 -2.11 -10.44 7.89
CA TYR A 227 -1.13 -9.37 7.99
C TYR A 227 -1.71 -8.03 8.41
N CYS A 228 -3.00 -7.96 8.66
CA CYS A 228 -3.62 -6.73 9.12
C CYS A 228 -3.82 -6.77 10.65
N ASP A 229 -2.76 -6.50 11.41
CA ASP A 229 -2.86 -6.16 12.84
C ASP A 229 -3.49 -4.77 12.99
N CYS A 230 -4.58 -4.50 12.29
CA CYS A 230 -5.20 -3.19 12.29
C CYS A 230 -6.13 -3.04 13.51
N GLU A 231 -5.71 -3.53 14.67
CA GLU A 231 -6.48 -3.47 15.93
C GLU A 231 -7.00 -2.07 16.25
N MET A 232 -6.22 -1.04 15.91
CA MET A 232 -6.62 0.36 16.11
C MET A 232 -7.73 0.84 15.19
N LEU A 233 -8.03 0.11 14.13
CA LEU A 233 -8.95 0.53 13.08
C LEU A 233 -10.08 -0.47 12.87
N VAL A 234 -10.24 -1.42 13.78
CA VAL A 234 -11.29 -2.46 13.73
C VAL A 234 -12.67 -1.86 13.52
N ASP A 235 -12.98 -0.84 14.30
CA ASP A 235 -14.25 -0.12 14.27
C ASP A 235 -14.48 0.75 13.01
N ARG A 236 -13.47 0.83 12.13
CA ARG A 236 -13.52 1.56 10.86
C ARG A 236 -13.51 0.65 9.65
N THR A 237 -13.38 -0.67 9.86
CA THR A 237 -13.23 -1.62 8.76
C THR A 237 -14.56 -2.07 8.19
N TYR A 238 -14.61 -2.23 6.86
CA TYR A 238 -15.79 -2.74 6.16
C TYR A 238 -15.40 -3.40 4.85
N PHE A 239 -16.29 -4.28 4.36
CA PHE A 239 -16.24 -4.87 3.02
C PHE A 239 -17.41 -4.37 2.18
N LEU A 240 -17.23 -4.42 0.86
CA LEU A 240 -18.26 -4.07 -0.10
C LEU A 240 -18.45 -5.19 -1.12
N PRO A 241 -19.67 -5.36 -1.65
CA PRO A 241 -19.94 -6.33 -2.70
C PRO A 241 -19.45 -5.80 -4.06
N LEU A 242 -18.12 -5.65 -4.24
CA LEU A 242 -17.52 -5.01 -5.41
C LEU A 242 -17.90 -5.68 -6.71
N GLY A 243 -17.96 -7.03 -6.74
CA GLY A 243 -18.31 -7.81 -7.91
C GLY A 243 -19.81 -7.97 -8.14
N ASP A 244 -20.66 -7.36 -7.33
CA ASP A 244 -22.11 -7.29 -7.60
C ASP A 244 -22.43 -6.10 -8.50
N HIS A 245 -22.48 -6.33 -9.79
CA HIS A 245 -22.79 -5.31 -10.80
C HIS A 245 -24.27 -4.90 -10.85
N SER A 246 -25.15 -5.48 -10.01
CA SER A 246 -26.50 -4.94 -9.80
C SER A 246 -26.47 -3.59 -9.07
N TRP A 247 -25.35 -3.26 -8.44
CA TRP A 247 -25.01 -1.94 -7.94
C TRP A 247 -24.13 -1.22 -8.96
N PRO A 248 -24.63 -0.20 -9.67
CA PRO A 248 -23.84 0.55 -10.65
C PRO A 248 -22.75 1.39 -9.97
N ASP A 249 -21.80 1.90 -10.74
CA ASP A 249 -20.65 2.65 -10.23
C ASP A 249 -21.01 4.00 -9.61
N ASP A 250 -22.17 4.55 -9.92
CA ASP A 250 -22.69 5.79 -9.32
C ASP A 250 -23.44 5.57 -8.00
N THR A 251 -23.56 4.32 -7.53
CA THR A 251 -24.10 3.99 -6.22
C THR A 251 -23.36 4.77 -5.14
N LEU A 252 -24.11 5.45 -4.26
CA LEU A 252 -23.56 6.07 -3.06
C LEU A 252 -23.36 5.01 -1.98
N VAL A 253 -22.24 5.10 -1.31
CA VAL A 253 -21.89 4.37 -0.09
C VAL A 253 -21.96 5.38 1.04
N GLU A 254 -23.04 5.38 1.81
CA GLU A 254 -23.30 6.32 2.90
C GLU A 254 -22.82 5.71 4.22
N PHE A 255 -22.08 6.51 5.00
CA PHE A 255 -21.56 6.12 6.30
C PHE A 255 -22.32 6.83 7.42
N GLU A 256 -22.78 6.05 8.39
CA GLU A 256 -23.21 6.53 9.68
C GLU A 256 -22.11 6.23 10.69
N TYR A 257 -21.61 7.24 11.36
CA TYR A 257 -20.52 7.09 12.30
C TYR A 257 -21.04 6.98 13.75
N MET A 258 -20.30 6.29 14.61
CA MET A 258 -20.69 6.08 16.00
C MET A 258 -20.83 7.39 16.77
N GLU A 259 -20.02 8.40 16.43
CA GLU A 259 -20.01 9.72 17.07
C GLU A 259 -21.20 10.59 16.65
N ASP A 260 -21.88 10.24 15.56
CA ASP A 260 -23.05 11.00 15.05
C ASP A 260 -24.34 10.55 15.78
N ARG A 261 -24.25 9.60 16.71
CA ARG A 261 -25.36 9.11 17.52
C ARG A 261 -25.38 9.77 18.89
N PRO A 262 -26.56 10.17 19.39
CA PRO A 262 -26.72 10.76 20.73
C PRO A 262 -26.42 9.75 21.85
#